data_f25e106b205458318886c512f9d2f605
#
_entry.id   f25e106b205458318886c512f9d2f605
#
_cell.length_a   1.000
_cell.length_b   1.000
_cell.length_c   1.000
_cell.angle_alpha   90.00
_cell.angle_beta   90.00
_cell.angle_gamma   90.00
#
_symmetry.space_group_name_H-M   'P 1'
#
loop_
_entity.id
_entity.type
_entity.pdbx_description
1 polymer ?
#
loop_
_entity_poly.entity_id
_entity_poly.type
_entity_poly.pdbx_seq_one_letter_code
_entity_poly.pdbx_strand_id
1 'polypeptide(L)'
;MSTPETRSIVVERKMAHPPERVWRALTQSELIAEWLMTNDFKPEVGHRFQFRATPVGGWSGVTNCEVLEMDAPRRLVYRWGDGTESDSGLTTLVTWTLTPSDGGTLLRMEHSGFRPQDESGYKGMGGGWPRIVERLEKIAGRDAA
;
A
#
# COMPACT_ATOMS: atom_id res chain seq x y z
N MET A 1 15.02 -25.39 -14.29
CA MET A 1 14.48 -25.09 -12.95
C MET A 1 13.41 -24.05 -13.07
N SER A 2 12.27 -24.31 -12.50
CA SER A 2 11.19 -23.32 -12.51
C SER A 2 11.47 -22.23 -11.47
N THR A 3 11.14 -21.00 -11.81
CA THR A 3 11.16 -19.87 -10.86
C THR A 3 10.14 -20.15 -9.77
N PRO A 4 10.47 -19.89 -8.49
CA PRO A 4 9.46 -20.02 -7.43
C PRO A 4 8.24 -19.17 -7.75
N GLU A 5 7.06 -19.75 -7.62
CA GLU A 5 5.83 -19.00 -7.82
C GLU A 5 5.68 -17.96 -6.73
N THR A 6 5.40 -16.72 -7.14
CA THR A 6 5.03 -15.66 -6.21
C THR A 6 3.52 -15.48 -6.24
N ARG A 7 2.98 -14.98 -5.13
CA ARG A 7 1.54 -14.71 -5.02
C ARG A 7 1.29 -13.23 -4.83
N SER A 8 0.08 -12.82 -5.16
CA SER A 8 -0.34 -11.42 -5.01
C SER A 8 -1.64 -11.36 -4.22
N ILE A 9 -1.81 -10.23 -3.52
CA ILE A 9 -3.08 -9.87 -2.90
C ILE A 9 -3.65 -8.76 -3.77
N VAL A 10 -4.89 -8.91 -4.22
CA VAL A 10 -5.55 -7.88 -5.03
C VAL A 10 -6.84 -7.47 -4.33
N VAL A 11 -7.02 -6.17 -4.16
CA VAL A 11 -8.25 -5.59 -3.63
C VAL A 11 -8.74 -4.54 -4.62
N GLU A 12 -9.97 -4.69 -5.09
CA GLU A 12 -10.61 -3.69 -5.94
C GLU A 12 -11.80 -3.11 -5.21
N ARG A 13 -11.99 -1.79 -5.34
CA ARG A 13 -13.11 -1.13 -4.68
C ARG A 13 -13.55 0.08 -5.50
N LYS A 14 -14.86 0.15 -5.75
CA LYS A 14 -15.42 1.31 -6.40
C LYS A 14 -15.74 2.36 -5.33
N MET A 15 -15.18 3.55 -5.50
CA MET A 15 -15.34 4.65 -4.56
C MET A 15 -16.11 5.79 -5.20
N ALA A 16 -16.96 6.46 -4.43
CA ALA A 16 -17.78 7.56 -4.92
C ALA A 16 -17.03 8.90 -4.92
N HIS A 17 -15.70 8.86 -4.90
CA HIS A 17 -14.85 10.05 -4.84
C HIS A 17 -13.98 10.13 -6.07
N PRO A 18 -13.70 11.34 -6.61
CA PRO A 18 -12.88 11.45 -7.82
C PRO A 18 -11.42 11.04 -7.55
N PRO A 19 -10.68 10.64 -8.61
CA PRO A 19 -9.31 10.17 -8.44
C PRO A 19 -8.40 11.13 -7.68
N GLU A 20 -8.57 12.44 -7.84
CA GLU A 20 -7.73 13.42 -7.16
C GLU A 20 -7.87 13.35 -5.64
N ARG A 21 -9.07 13.06 -5.15
CA ARG A 21 -9.31 12.90 -3.70
C ARG A 21 -8.69 11.62 -3.17
N VAL A 22 -8.85 10.53 -3.91
CA VAL A 22 -8.25 9.25 -3.53
C VAL A 22 -6.73 9.38 -3.57
N TRP A 23 -6.21 10.03 -4.60
CA TRP A 23 -4.78 10.27 -4.74
C TRP A 23 -4.21 11.06 -3.56
N ARG A 24 -4.93 12.09 -3.13
CA ARG A 24 -4.52 12.88 -1.96
C ARG A 24 -4.37 11.98 -0.72
N ALA A 25 -5.35 11.11 -0.48
CA ALA A 25 -5.29 10.20 0.66
C ALA A 25 -4.13 9.21 0.55
N LEU A 26 -3.72 8.84 -0.66
CA LEU A 26 -2.61 7.91 -0.91
C LEU A 26 -1.24 8.57 -0.79
N THR A 27 -1.14 9.89 -0.89
CA THR A 27 0.15 10.56 -1.07
C THR A 27 0.48 11.61 -0.02
N GLN A 28 -0.41 11.88 0.91
CA GLN A 28 -0.11 12.78 2.02
C GLN A 28 0.16 11.98 3.29
N SER A 29 1.36 12.16 3.84
CA SER A 29 1.83 11.39 4.99
C SER A 29 0.85 11.39 6.16
N GLU A 30 0.31 12.56 6.51
CA GLU A 30 -0.63 12.69 7.62
C GLU A 30 -1.95 11.95 7.37
N LEU A 31 -2.37 11.84 6.11
CA LEU A 31 -3.58 11.08 5.76
C LEU A 31 -3.29 9.58 5.75
N ILE A 32 -2.15 9.18 5.20
CA ILE A 32 -1.74 7.77 5.21
C ILE A 32 -1.69 7.22 6.63
N ALA A 33 -1.24 8.04 7.59
CA ALA A 33 -1.19 7.64 8.98
C ALA A 33 -2.57 7.29 9.54
N GLU A 34 -3.64 7.83 8.97
CA GLU A 34 -5.00 7.60 9.46
C GLU A 34 -5.64 6.32 8.90
N TRP A 35 -5.22 5.87 7.72
CA TRP A 35 -5.80 4.64 7.16
C TRP A 35 -4.81 3.46 7.14
N LEU A 36 -3.53 3.70 7.33
CA LEU A 36 -2.52 2.64 7.31
C LEU A 36 -1.64 2.65 8.55
N MET A 37 -0.59 3.47 8.57
CA MET A 37 0.40 3.52 9.66
C MET A 37 1.11 4.86 9.67
N THR A 38 1.72 5.20 10.80
CA THR A 38 2.65 6.32 10.89
C THR A 38 3.76 6.15 9.85
N ASN A 39 4.13 7.22 9.16
CA ASN A 39 5.07 7.13 8.05
C ASN A 39 5.75 8.47 7.78
N ASP A 40 6.80 8.43 6.97
CA ASP A 40 7.48 9.62 6.47
C ASP A 40 7.47 9.66 4.93
N PHE A 41 6.36 9.23 4.34
CA PHE A 41 6.15 9.23 2.90
C PHE A 41 6.24 10.64 2.31
N LYS A 42 6.83 10.73 1.12
CA LYS A 42 6.81 11.93 0.27
C LYS A 42 6.49 11.51 -1.16
N PRO A 43 5.68 12.29 -1.90
CA PRO A 43 5.30 11.95 -3.28
C PRO A 43 6.44 12.25 -4.26
N GLU A 44 7.49 11.48 -4.19
CA GLU A 44 8.72 11.71 -4.96
C GLU A 44 9.37 10.37 -5.29
N VAL A 45 9.59 10.09 -6.57
CA VAL A 45 10.24 8.86 -7.01
C VAL A 45 11.65 8.78 -6.44
N GLY A 46 12.00 7.61 -5.91
CA GLY A 46 13.30 7.40 -5.26
C GLY A 46 13.32 7.71 -3.78
N HIS A 47 12.26 8.33 -3.25
CA HIS A 47 12.20 8.63 -1.82
C HIS A 47 12.07 7.34 -1.02
N ARG A 48 12.95 7.16 -0.04
CA ARG A 48 12.88 6.04 0.90
C ARG A 48 12.11 6.47 2.13
N PHE A 49 11.20 5.62 2.58
CA PHE A 49 10.36 5.94 3.73
C PHE A 49 10.07 4.69 4.54
N GLN A 50 9.52 4.89 5.72
CA GLN A 50 9.19 3.79 6.64
C GLN A 50 7.74 3.87 7.07
N PHE A 51 7.10 2.70 7.18
CA PHE A 51 5.87 2.56 7.94
C PHE A 51 6.23 2.06 9.32
N ARG A 52 5.59 2.62 10.34
CA ARG A 52 5.88 2.27 11.74
C ARG A 52 4.59 2.03 12.51
N ALA A 53 4.57 0.92 13.24
CA ALA A 53 3.44 0.57 14.11
C ALA A 53 3.96 -0.29 15.27
N THR A 54 3.05 -0.73 16.13
CA THR A 54 3.40 -1.61 17.24
C THR A 54 3.89 -2.94 16.69
N PRO A 55 5.04 -3.45 17.17
CA PRO A 55 5.53 -4.77 16.74
C PRO A 55 4.49 -5.86 17.00
N VAL A 56 4.33 -6.77 16.04
CA VAL A 56 3.38 -7.89 16.13
C VAL A 56 4.03 -9.13 15.54
N GLY A 57 3.96 -10.24 16.27
CA GLY A 57 4.53 -11.50 15.81
C GLY A 57 6.02 -11.37 15.54
N GLY A 58 6.48 -11.81 14.37
CA GLY A 58 7.89 -11.69 13.97
C GLY A 58 8.26 -10.35 13.35
N TRP A 59 7.31 -9.43 13.25
CA TRP A 59 7.55 -8.12 12.63
C TRP A 59 8.05 -7.10 13.67
N SER A 60 9.09 -6.36 13.31
CA SER A 60 9.75 -5.40 14.22
C SER A 60 8.92 -4.13 14.48
N GLY A 61 7.86 -3.87 13.71
CA GLY A 61 7.12 -2.62 13.77
C GLY A 61 7.57 -1.61 12.74
N VAL A 62 8.56 -1.95 11.92
CA VAL A 62 9.10 -1.05 10.89
C VAL A 62 9.15 -1.78 9.57
N THR A 63 8.61 -1.14 8.51
CA THR A 63 8.71 -1.62 7.14
C THR A 63 9.41 -0.54 6.32
N ASN A 64 10.52 -0.89 5.69
CA ASN A 64 11.30 0.02 4.85
C ASN A 64 10.81 -0.03 3.42
N CYS A 65 10.49 1.11 2.87
CA CYS A 65 9.88 1.24 1.54
C CYS A 65 10.63 2.23 0.67
N GLU A 66 10.31 2.20 -0.63
CA GLU A 66 10.86 3.17 -1.57
C GLU A 66 9.86 3.41 -2.70
N VAL A 67 9.61 4.67 -3.05
CA VAL A 67 8.73 5.04 -4.16
C VAL A 67 9.45 4.71 -5.48
N LEU A 68 8.85 3.85 -6.29
CA LEU A 68 9.43 3.40 -7.56
C LEU A 68 8.80 4.06 -8.78
N GLU A 69 7.49 4.29 -8.76
CA GLU A 69 6.78 4.92 -9.87
C GLU A 69 5.69 5.84 -9.33
N MET A 70 5.44 6.92 -10.02
CA MET A 70 4.38 7.85 -9.67
C MET A 70 3.85 8.54 -10.92
N ASP A 71 2.57 8.33 -11.22
CA ASP A 71 1.87 8.98 -12.32
C ASP A 71 0.54 9.49 -11.77
N ALA A 72 0.56 10.71 -11.25
CA ALA A 72 -0.60 11.31 -10.58
C ALA A 72 -1.71 11.62 -11.58
N PRO A 73 -2.97 11.39 -11.25
CA PRO A 73 -3.50 10.70 -10.09
C PRO A 73 -3.86 9.23 -10.37
N ARG A 74 -3.12 8.53 -11.23
CA ARG A 74 -3.51 7.23 -11.77
C ARG A 74 -2.74 6.04 -11.22
N ARG A 75 -1.45 6.22 -10.90
CA ARG A 75 -0.61 5.06 -10.56
C ARG A 75 0.48 5.44 -9.56
N LEU A 76 0.61 4.62 -8.53
CA LEU A 76 1.66 4.75 -7.51
C LEU A 76 2.19 3.35 -7.23
N VAL A 77 3.51 3.17 -7.32
CA VAL A 77 4.16 1.91 -7.00
C VAL A 77 5.28 2.16 -6.01
N TYR A 78 5.31 1.39 -4.93
CA TYR A 78 6.45 1.41 -4.03
C TYR A 78 6.83 0.01 -3.60
N ARG A 79 8.12 -0.16 -3.31
CA ARG A 79 8.63 -1.38 -2.73
C ARG A 79 8.19 -1.44 -1.28
N TRP A 80 7.72 -2.60 -0.86
CA TRP A 80 7.29 -2.85 0.52
C TRP A 80 8.25 -3.84 1.14
N GLY A 81 9.05 -3.38 2.10
CA GLY A 81 10.13 -4.16 2.68
C GLY A 81 11.42 -4.04 1.89
N ASP A 82 12.56 -4.22 2.53
CA ASP A 82 13.87 -4.13 1.90
C ASP A 82 14.67 -5.44 1.98
N GLY A 83 14.00 -6.54 2.38
CA GLY A 83 14.64 -7.83 2.48
C GLY A 83 15.52 -8.02 3.72
N THR A 84 15.57 -7.02 4.60
CA THR A 84 16.35 -7.13 5.83
C THR A 84 15.61 -7.91 6.90
N GLU A 85 16.33 -8.24 7.96
CA GLU A 85 15.77 -8.97 9.09
C GLU A 85 14.61 -8.22 9.75
N SER A 86 14.65 -6.89 9.79
CA SER A 86 13.57 -6.07 10.36
C SER A 86 12.23 -6.27 9.64
N ASP A 87 12.27 -6.63 8.36
CA ASP A 87 11.09 -6.92 7.54
C ASP A 87 10.86 -8.41 7.35
N SER A 88 11.47 -9.25 8.17
CA SER A 88 11.41 -10.71 8.06
C SER A 88 11.85 -11.22 6.68
N GLY A 89 12.79 -10.51 6.06
CA GLY A 89 13.27 -10.82 4.71
C GLY A 89 12.32 -10.44 3.60
N LEU A 90 11.22 -9.77 3.90
CA LEU A 90 10.17 -9.43 2.94
C LEU A 90 10.63 -8.35 1.97
N THR A 91 10.43 -8.59 0.68
CA THR A 91 10.62 -7.59 -0.39
C THR A 91 9.52 -7.79 -1.41
N THR A 92 8.55 -6.90 -1.39
CA THR A 92 7.36 -7.00 -2.23
C THR A 92 7.07 -5.66 -2.88
N LEU A 93 6.06 -5.62 -3.74
CA LEU A 93 5.62 -4.38 -4.40
C LEU A 93 4.17 -4.11 -4.05
N VAL A 94 3.85 -2.85 -3.79
CA VAL A 94 2.47 -2.39 -3.65
C VAL A 94 2.18 -1.45 -4.81
N THR A 95 1.17 -1.79 -5.60
CA THR A 95 0.74 -1.00 -6.76
C THR A 95 -0.67 -0.50 -6.55
N TRP A 96 -0.84 0.82 -6.61
CA TRP A 96 -2.14 1.47 -6.55
C TRP A 96 -2.48 1.99 -7.94
N THR A 97 -3.66 1.60 -8.45
CA THR A 97 -4.15 2.08 -9.76
C THR A 97 -5.52 2.71 -9.54
N LEU A 98 -5.69 3.92 -10.03
CA LEU A 98 -6.95 4.66 -9.94
C LEU A 98 -7.48 4.90 -11.33
N THR A 99 -8.69 4.40 -11.60
CA THR A 99 -9.35 4.56 -12.89
C THR A 99 -10.65 5.34 -12.68
N PRO A 100 -10.87 6.47 -13.40
CA PRO A 100 -12.14 7.19 -13.29
C PRO A 100 -13.29 6.26 -13.68
N SER A 101 -14.39 6.30 -12.91
CA SER A 101 -15.53 5.41 -13.15
C SER A 101 -16.81 6.08 -12.62
N ASP A 102 -17.72 6.42 -13.51
CA ASP A 102 -19.06 6.94 -13.17
C ASP A 102 -19.03 8.08 -12.13
N GLY A 103 -18.14 9.06 -12.32
CA GLY A 103 -18.00 10.19 -11.41
C GLY A 103 -17.19 9.89 -10.15
N GLY A 104 -16.73 8.66 -9.99
CA GLY A 104 -15.89 8.24 -8.88
C GLY A 104 -14.62 7.60 -9.36
N THR A 105 -14.11 6.65 -8.60
CA THR A 105 -12.85 5.97 -8.87
C THR A 105 -12.99 4.47 -8.69
N LEU A 106 -12.49 3.69 -9.64
CA LEU A 106 -12.23 2.28 -9.41
C LEU A 106 -10.79 2.19 -8.92
N LEU A 107 -10.63 1.83 -7.66
CA LEU A 107 -9.32 1.65 -7.06
C LEU A 107 -8.93 0.17 -7.14
N ARG A 108 -7.70 -0.08 -7.58
CA ARG A 108 -7.12 -1.42 -7.52
C ARG A 108 -5.80 -1.35 -6.77
N MET A 109 -5.69 -2.15 -5.73
CA MET A 109 -4.44 -2.33 -5.00
C MET A 109 -3.93 -3.74 -5.28
N GLU A 110 -2.66 -3.84 -5.64
CA GLU A 110 -2.02 -5.14 -5.80
C GLU A 110 -0.74 -5.18 -4.98
N HIS A 111 -0.67 -6.10 -4.03
CA HIS A 111 0.52 -6.34 -3.24
C HIS A 111 1.12 -7.65 -3.75
N SER A 112 2.21 -7.57 -4.51
CA SER A 112 2.76 -8.70 -5.26
C SER A 112 4.17 -9.07 -4.82
N GLY A 113 4.58 -10.29 -5.20
CA GLY A 113 5.94 -10.75 -4.95
C GLY A 113 6.10 -11.58 -3.68
N PHE A 114 5.02 -12.09 -3.10
CA PHE A 114 5.11 -12.97 -1.94
C PHE A 114 5.64 -14.33 -2.35
N ARG A 115 6.75 -14.73 -1.75
CA ARG A 115 7.39 -16.02 -1.99
C ARG A 115 6.74 -17.09 -1.09
N PRO A 116 6.96 -18.40 -1.36
CA PRO A 116 6.43 -19.44 -0.47
C PRO A 116 6.82 -19.26 1.00
N GLN A 117 8.04 -18.78 1.27
CA GLN A 117 8.50 -18.53 2.64
C GLN A 117 7.83 -17.31 3.29
N ASP A 118 7.09 -16.51 2.52
CA ASP A 118 6.39 -15.32 3.03
C ASP A 118 4.91 -15.62 3.35
N GLU A 119 4.53 -16.90 3.45
CA GLU A 119 3.11 -17.28 3.61
C GLU A 119 2.43 -16.64 4.81
N SER A 120 3.12 -16.54 5.93
CA SER A 120 2.55 -15.92 7.14
C SER A 120 2.18 -14.45 6.88
N GLY A 121 3.09 -13.70 6.26
CA GLY A 121 2.84 -12.32 5.89
C GLY A 121 1.73 -12.20 4.84
N TYR A 122 1.74 -13.11 3.86
CA TYR A 122 0.72 -13.12 2.82
C TYR A 122 -0.69 -13.30 3.40
N LYS A 123 -0.86 -14.24 4.31
CA LYS A 123 -2.16 -14.48 4.94
C LYS A 123 -2.59 -13.30 5.82
N GLY A 124 -1.67 -12.76 6.62
CA GLY A 124 -1.95 -11.63 7.49
C GLY A 124 -2.36 -10.39 6.71
N MET A 125 -1.61 -10.05 5.67
CA MET A 125 -1.89 -8.88 4.86
C MET A 125 -3.13 -9.08 4.00
N GLY A 126 -3.36 -10.30 3.50
CA GLY A 126 -4.56 -10.63 2.74
C GLY A 126 -5.83 -10.44 3.55
N GLY A 127 -5.78 -10.73 4.85
CA GLY A 127 -6.91 -10.48 5.74
C GLY A 127 -7.05 -9.02 6.14
N GLY A 128 -5.94 -8.26 6.13
CA GLY A 128 -5.94 -6.87 6.56
C GLY A 128 -6.26 -5.85 5.47
N TRP A 129 -5.78 -6.08 4.25
CA TRP A 129 -5.92 -5.12 3.16
C TRP A 129 -7.35 -4.67 2.88
N PRO A 130 -8.36 -5.55 2.84
CA PRO A 130 -9.74 -5.09 2.60
C PRO A 130 -10.22 -4.06 3.61
N ARG A 131 -9.89 -4.23 4.89
CA ARG A 131 -10.26 -3.27 5.95
C ARG A 131 -9.49 -1.96 5.79
N ILE A 132 -8.22 -2.06 5.40
CA ILE A 132 -7.37 -0.90 5.19
C ILE A 132 -7.91 -0.06 4.04
N VAL A 133 -8.28 -0.69 2.91
CA VAL A 133 -8.85 -0.01 1.75
C VAL A 133 -10.19 0.64 2.11
N GLU A 134 -11.00 0.01 2.96
CA GLU A 134 -12.24 0.62 3.44
C GLU A 134 -11.96 1.90 4.24
N ARG A 135 -10.93 1.90 5.09
CA ARG A 135 -10.53 3.10 5.81
C ARG A 135 -10.02 4.18 4.87
N LEU A 136 -9.26 3.78 3.83
CA LEU A 136 -8.80 4.70 2.81
C LEU A 136 -9.96 5.44 2.16
N GLU A 137 -11.03 4.72 1.83
CA GLU A 137 -12.21 5.34 1.24
C GLU A 137 -12.82 6.40 2.14
N LYS A 138 -12.92 6.11 3.43
CA LYS A 138 -13.46 7.08 4.40
C LYS A 138 -12.59 8.34 4.47
N ILE A 139 -11.28 8.17 4.46
CA ILE A 139 -10.35 9.30 4.48
C ILE A 139 -10.45 10.11 3.19
N ALA A 140 -10.55 9.44 2.04
CA ALA A 140 -10.70 10.10 0.74
C ALA A 140 -11.97 10.94 0.66
N GLY A 141 -13.01 10.53 1.38
CA GLY A 141 -14.30 11.23 1.40
C GLY A 141 -14.36 12.43 2.32
N ARG A 142 -13.34 12.64 3.19
CA ARG A 142 -13.34 13.77 4.09
C ARG A 142 -13.01 15.06 3.35
N ASP A 143 -13.70 16.13 3.68
CA ASP A 143 -13.40 17.44 3.11
C ASP A 143 -12.00 17.87 3.54
N ALA A 144 -11.29 18.49 2.59
CA ALA A 144 -10.03 19.11 2.89
C ALA A 144 -10.33 20.43 3.62
N ALA A 145 -10.28 20.36 4.93
CA ALA A 145 -10.45 21.57 5.72
C ALA A 145 -9.21 22.44 5.59
#